data_af2e037306d80e5ee1d6b54788a13465
#
_entry.id   af2e037306d80e5ee1d6b54788a13465
#
_cell.length_a   1.000
_cell.length_b   1.000
_cell.length_c   1.000
_cell.angle_alpha   90.00
_cell.angle_beta   90.00
_cell.angle_gamma   90.00
#
_symmetry.space_group_name_H-M   'P 1'
#
loop_
_entity.id
_entity.type
_entity.pdbx_description
1 polymer ?
#
loop_
_entity_poly.entity_id
_entity_poly.type
_entity_poly.pdbx_seq_one_letter_code
_entity_poly.pdbx_strand_id
1 'polypeptide(L)'
;MITDKLKELVATYILGTAMNKAKIGQGGNSTSPAATTLDVPLTSVTSTFSAIKSGDNVIEVQAIFQGSASSMTGKVIREFGILDSSDNLLARVNFDGIGPFSSSEDLEVFFLLEVE
;
A
#
# COMPACT_ATOMS: atom_id res chain seq x y z
N MET A 1 10.72 -3.27 -28.23
CA MET A 1 10.87 -2.32 -27.11
C MET A 1 9.51 -1.80 -26.69
N ILE A 2 9.35 -1.52 -25.41
CA ILE A 2 8.11 -0.94 -24.89
C ILE A 2 8.16 0.57 -25.08
N THR A 3 7.11 1.15 -25.67
CA THR A 3 7.04 2.59 -25.91
C THR A 3 6.46 3.33 -24.69
N ASP A 4 6.71 4.63 -24.65
CA ASP A 4 6.16 5.49 -23.58
C ASP A 4 4.64 5.47 -23.56
N LYS A 5 4.00 5.36 -24.73
CA LYS A 5 2.54 5.28 -24.80
C LYS A 5 1.99 4.01 -24.14
N LEU A 6 2.66 2.88 -24.30
CA LEU A 6 2.25 1.65 -23.62
C LEU A 6 2.39 1.78 -22.10
N LYS A 7 3.51 2.35 -21.65
CA LYS A 7 3.73 2.61 -20.20
C LYS A 7 2.64 3.52 -19.64
N GLU A 8 2.28 4.57 -20.35
CA GLU A 8 1.22 5.49 -19.97
C GLU A 8 -0.12 4.79 -19.85
N LEU A 9 -0.47 3.93 -20.81
CA LEU A 9 -1.73 3.17 -20.79
C LEU A 9 -1.76 2.20 -19.61
N VAL A 10 -0.65 1.52 -19.32
CA VAL A 10 -0.54 0.61 -18.18
C VAL A 10 -0.70 1.38 -16.87
N ALA A 11 -0.01 2.51 -16.72
CA ALA A 11 -0.11 3.34 -15.52
C ALA A 11 -1.54 3.87 -15.32
N THR A 12 -2.20 4.29 -16.38
CA THR A 12 -3.59 4.76 -16.33
C THR A 12 -4.54 3.64 -15.91
N TYR A 13 -4.34 2.43 -16.41
CA TYR A 13 -5.14 1.28 -16.00
C TYR A 13 -4.94 0.96 -14.52
N ILE A 14 -3.69 0.91 -14.05
CA ILE A 14 -3.38 0.64 -12.65
C ILE A 14 -4.05 1.68 -11.75
N LEU A 15 -3.90 2.96 -12.08
CA LEU A 15 -4.44 4.06 -11.29
C LEU A 15 -5.97 4.01 -11.20
N GLY A 16 -6.64 3.82 -12.33
CA GLY A 16 -8.09 3.93 -12.42
C GLY A 16 -8.85 2.66 -12.05
N THR A 17 -8.22 1.49 -12.17
CA THR A 17 -8.94 0.22 -12.13
C THR A 17 -8.36 -0.77 -11.12
N ALA A 18 -7.04 -0.93 -11.08
CA ALA A 18 -6.43 -1.99 -10.29
C ALA A 18 -6.23 -1.61 -8.83
N MET A 19 -5.63 -0.43 -8.56
CA MET A 19 -5.34 -0.01 -7.20
C MET A 19 -6.59 0.54 -6.53
N ASN A 20 -6.99 -0.07 -5.43
CA ASN A 20 -8.25 0.29 -4.76
C ASN A 20 -8.06 0.67 -3.29
N LYS A 21 -7.22 -0.04 -2.56
CA LYS A 21 -7.05 0.17 -1.13
C LYS A 21 -5.67 -0.24 -0.65
N ALA A 22 -5.34 0.18 0.57
CA ALA A 22 -4.10 -0.17 1.22
C ALA A 22 -4.39 -0.87 2.55
N LYS A 23 -3.48 -1.75 2.96
CA LYS A 23 -3.50 -2.40 4.27
C LYS A 23 -2.13 -2.36 4.91
N ILE A 24 -2.13 -2.48 6.22
CA ILE A 24 -0.90 -2.57 7.02
C ILE A 24 -0.95 -3.83 7.87
N GLY A 25 0.20 -4.24 8.35
CA GLY A 25 0.30 -5.44 9.17
C GLY A 25 1.55 -5.46 10.04
N GLN A 26 1.69 -6.52 10.81
CA GLN A 26 2.75 -6.70 11.80
C GLN A 26 3.79 -7.76 11.41
N GLY A 27 3.63 -8.44 10.28
CA GLY A 27 4.52 -9.50 9.85
C GLY A 27 5.80 -8.99 9.22
N GLY A 28 5.77 -8.71 7.92
CA GLY A 28 6.90 -8.13 7.20
C GLY A 28 8.05 -9.09 6.90
N ASN A 29 7.78 -10.38 6.80
CA ASN A 29 8.82 -11.40 6.59
C ASN A 29 8.85 -11.96 5.17
N SER A 30 7.72 -12.00 4.48
CA SER A 30 7.65 -12.61 3.16
C SER A 30 8.26 -11.70 2.09
N THR A 31 9.04 -12.30 1.21
CA THR A 31 9.60 -11.63 0.02
C THR A 31 9.16 -12.32 -1.27
N SER A 32 8.27 -13.30 -1.18
CA SER A 32 7.83 -14.08 -2.33
C SER A 32 6.92 -13.27 -3.25
N PRO A 33 7.18 -13.22 -4.56
CA PRO A 33 6.25 -12.60 -5.51
C PRO A 33 4.94 -13.38 -5.66
N ALA A 34 4.87 -14.60 -5.14
CA ALA A 34 3.64 -15.41 -5.12
C ALA A 34 2.78 -15.13 -3.90
N ALA A 35 3.16 -14.22 -3.01
CA ALA A 35 2.37 -13.86 -1.85
C ALA A 35 1.03 -13.25 -2.28
N THR A 36 -0.05 -13.72 -1.67
CA THR A 36 -1.41 -13.26 -1.96
C THR A 36 -1.99 -12.36 -0.89
N THR A 37 -1.36 -12.31 0.28
CA THR A 37 -1.78 -11.50 1.43
C THR A 37 -0.54 -10.97 2.16
N LEU A 38 -0.74 -9.97 3.01
CA LEU A 38 0.25 -9.61 4.03
C LEU A 38 0.38 -10.77 5.02
N ASP A 39 1.53 -10.86 5.70
CA ASP A 39 1.81 -11.96 6.62
C ASP A 39 0.90 -11.93 7.86
N VAL A 40 0.75 -10.76 8.47
CA VAL A 40 -0.11 -10.57 9.65
C VAL A 40 -0.89 -9.26 9.47
N PRO A 41 -1.95 -9.26 8.65
CA PRO A 41 -2.68 -8.03 8.35
C PRO A 41 -3.52 -7.55 9.54
N LEU A 42 -3.64 -6.23 9.67
CA LEU A 42 -4.56 -5.59 10.59
C LEU A 42 -5.87 -5.33 9.83
N THR A 43 -6.88 -6.15 10.09
CA THR A 43 -8.10 -6.18 9.27
C THR A 43 -9.11 -5.08 9.59
N SER A 44 -9.02 -4.48 10.77
CA SER A 44 -9.98 -3.47 11.23
C SER A 44 -9.48 -2.03 11.09
N VAL A 45 -8.31 -1.83 10.48
CA VAL A 45 -7.77 -0.50 10.24
C VAL A 45 -8.06 -0.10 8.80
N THR A 46 -8.78 1.00 8.63
CA THR A 46 -9.07 1.56 7.32
C THR A 46 -8.10 2.69 7.01
N SER A 47 -7.82 2.90 5.73
CA SER A 47 -6.96 3.98 5.29
C SER A 47 -7.73 5.02 4.50
N THR A 48 -7.21 6.25 4.51
CA THR A 48 -7.50 7.20 3.46
C THR A 48 -6.50 6.94 2.35
N PHE A 49 -6.99 6.47 1.21
CA PHE A 49 -6.13 6.04 0.10
C PHE A 49 -6.26 7.02 -1.06
N SER A 50 -5.13 7.46 -1.58
CA SER A 50 -5.06 8.34 -2.74
C SER A 50 -3.94 7.88 -3.66
N ALA A 51 -4.24 7.81 -4.96
CA ALA A 51 -3.24 7.49 -5.97
C ALA A 51 -3.42 8.45 -7.14
N ILE A 52 -2.35 9.08 -7.58
CA ILE A 52 -2.35 10.01 -8.70
C ILE A 52 -1.22 9.70 -9.66
N LYS A 53 -1.43 10.01 -10.92
CA LYS A 53 -0.42 9.86 -11.96
C LYS A 53 0.44 11.12 -11.99
N SER A 54 1.73 11.00 -11.72
CA SER A 54 2.66 12.14 -11.69
C SER A 54 3.54 12.25 -12.93
N GLY A 55 3.39 11.34 -13.89
CA GLY A 55 4.10 11.30 -15.15
C GLY A 55 3.48 10.23 -16.02
N ASP A 56 4.06 9.95 -17.19
CA ASP A 56 3.47 8.96 -18.10
C ASP A 56 3.48 7.54 -17.51
N ASN A 57 4.48 7.23 -16.70
CA ASN A 57 4.68 5.90 -16.15
C ASN A 57 4.89 5.89 -14.63
N VAL A 58 4.58 6.98 -13.93
CA VAL A 58 4.79 7.09 -12.48
C VAL A 58 3.46 7.36 -11.78
N ILE A 59 3.17 6.60 -10.74
CA ILE A 59 2.00 6.77 -9.88
C ILE A 59 2.48 7.10 -8.48
N GLU A 60 1.97 8.20 -7.92
CA GLU A 60 2.19 8.55 -6.52
C GLU A 60 1.07 7.97 -5.68
N VAL A 61 1.43 7.20 -4.66
CA VAL A 61 0.48 6.58 -3.75
C VAL A 61 0.66 7.15 -2.36
N GLN A 62 -0.45 7.54 -1.75
CA GLN A 62 -0.48 8.00 -0.37
C GLN A 62 -1.60 7.27 0.37
N ALA A 63 -1.28 6.76 1.56
CA ALA A 63 -2.26 6.14 2.43
C ALA A 63 -2.03 6.62 3.87
N ILE A 64 -3.10 6.97 4.56
CA ILE A 64 -3.06 7.45 5.94
C ILE A 64 -3.90 6.50 6.79
N PHE A 65 -3.29 5.95 7.84
CA PHE A 65 -3.93 5.05 8.79
C PHE A 65 -4.02 5.75 10.15
N GLN A 66 -5.22 5.80 10.72
CA GLN A 66 -5.46 6.53 11.96
C GLN A 66 -5.07 5.69 13.18
N GLY A 67 -4.19 6.23 14.01
CA GLY A 67 -3.78 5.61 15.27
C GLY A 67 -4.90 5.47 16.29
N SER A 68 -5.99 6.24 16.13
CA SER A 68 -7.18 6.13 16.97
C SER A 68 -7.98 4.83 16.74
N ALA A 69 -7.74 4.12 15.63
CA ALA A 69 -8.35 2.82 15.42
C ALA A 69 -7.85 1.84 16.48
N SER A 70 -8.77 1.15 17.16
CA SER A 70 -8.43 0.27 18.29
C SER A 70 -7.50 -0.86 17.89
N SER A 71 -7.57 -1.33 16.65
CA SER A 71 -6.70 -2.38 16.15
C SER A 71 -5.29 -1.88 15.78
N MET A 72 -5.07 -0.58 15.75
CA MET A 72 -3.76 0.00 15.44
C MET A 72 -3.04 0.52 16.69
N THR A 73 -3.80 0.98 17.70
CA THR A 73 -3.20 1.51 18.94
C THR A 73 -2.33 0.45 19.62
N GLY A 74 -1.10 0.81 19.94
CA GLY A 74 -0.13 -0.09 20.56
C GLY A 74 0.53 -1.10 19.63
N LYS A 75 0.23 -1.06 18.34
CA LYS A 75 0.80 -1.99 17.36
C LYS A 75 2.06 -1.44 16.72
N VAL A 76 2.97 -2.34 16.37
CA VAL A 76 4.16 -2.04 15.59
C VAL A 76 3.93 -2.53 14.17
N ILE A 77 4.04 -1.64 13.22
CA ILE A 77 3.73 -1.92 11.81
C ILE A 77 5.02 -2.30 11.09
N ARG A 78 5.02 -3.44 10.40
CA ARG A 78 6.18 -3.98 9.68
C ARG A 78 5.92 -4.27 8.21
N GLU A 79 4.71 -4.11 7.74
CA GLU A 79 4.35 -4.39 6.36
C GLU A 79 3.23 -3.46 5.88
N PHE A 80 3.26 -3.17 4.59
CA PHE A 80 2.27 -2.35 3.91
C PHE A 80 1.95 -3.02 2.58
N GLY A 81 0.69 -3.02 2.19
CA GLY A 81 0.28 -3.60 0.92
C GLY A 81 -0.76 -2.76 0.21
N ILE A 82 -0.76 -2.86 -1.12
CA ILE A 82 -1.78 -2.29 -1.98
C ILE A 82 -2.57 -3.43 -2.58
N LEU A 83 -3.89 -3.31 -2.55
CA LEU A 83 -4.81 -4.34 -2.98
C LEU A 83 -5.79 -3.78 -4.02
N ASP A 84 -6.34 -4.69 -4.83
CA ASP A 84 -7.46 -4.36 -5.70
C ASP A 84 -8.81 -4.47 -4.95
N SER A 85 -9.90 -4.26 -5.66
CA SER A 85 -11.25 -4.31 -5.06
C SER A 85 -11.65 -5.72 -4.58
N SER A 86 -10.98 -6.74 -5.07
CA SER A 86 -11.21 -8.14 -4.68
C SER A 86 -10.23 -8.65 -3.62
N ASP A 87 -9.49 -7.74 -2.97
CA ASP A 87 -8.50 -8.03 -1.94
C ASP A 87 -7.26 -8.81 -2.43
N ASN A 88 -6.99 -8.79 -3.71
CA ASN A 88 -5.75 -9.34 -4.22
C ASN A 88 -4.59 -8.40 -3.91
N LEU A 89 -3.50 -8.96 -3.39
CA LEU A 89 -2.29 -8.19 -3.09
C LEU A 89 -1.54 -7.88 -4.38
N LEU A 90 -1.40 -6.61 -4.70
CA LEU A 90 -0.72 -6.14 -5.92
C LEU A 90 0.73 -5.75 -5.66
N ALA A 91 1.01 -5.17 -4.50
CA ALA A 91 2.35 -4.75 -4.12
C ALA A 91 2.48 -4.80 -2.60
N ARG A 92 3.70 -5.02 -2.12
CA ARG A 92 3.99 -5.00 -0.70
C ARG A 92 5.36 -4.39 -0.42
N VAL A 93 5.47 -3.79 0.75
CA VAL A 93 6.73 -3.29 1.29
C VAL A 93 6.87 -3.80 2.72
N ASN A 94 8.03 -4.34 3.04
CA ASN A 94 8.38 -4.76 4.39
C ASN A 94 9.35 -3.74 5.00
N PHE A 95 9.23 -3.49 6.29
CA PHE A 95 10.15 -2.58 6.99
C PHE A 95 10.40 -3.06 8.42
N ASP A 96 11.38 -2.46 9.09
CA ASP A 96 11.89 -2.96 10.38
C ASP A 96 10.95 -2.76 11.55
N GLY A 97 9.96 -1.92 11.39
CA GLY A 97 8.97 -1.66 12.42
C GLY A 97 8.84 -0.18 12.72
N ILE A 98 7.60 0.30 12.73
CA ILE A 98 7.23 1.66 13.05
C ILE A 98 6.17 1.60 14.14
N GLY A 99 6.34 2.38 15.18
CA GLY A 99 5.46 2.38 16.33
C GLY A 99 6.17 1.94 17.59
N PRO A 100 5.44 1.58 18.67
CA PRO A 100 3.98 1.43 18.73
C PRO A 100 3.25 2.78 18.61
N PHE A 101 2.04 2.73 18.06
CA PHE A 101 1.24 3.94 17.83
C PHE A 101 0.34 4.23 19.03
N SER A 102 0.28 5.53 19.41
CA SER A 102 -0.73 6.01 20.33
C SER A 102 -2.01 6.38 19.58
N SER A 103 -3.09 6.64 20.30
CA SER A 103 -4.37 7.02 19.71
C SER A 103 -4.34 8.39 18.99
N SER A 104 -3.29 9.20 19.23
CA SER A 104 -3.12 10.52 18.61
C SER A 104 -2.13 10.53 17.44
N GLU A 105 -1.53 9.39 17.13
CA GLU A 105 -0.52 9.28 16.06
C GLU A 105 -1.10 8.55 14.87
N ASP A 106 -0.88 9.10 13.66
CA ASP A 106 -1.28 8.47 12.41
C ASP A 106 -0.05 7.97 11.66
N LEU A 107 -0.23 6.91 10.88
CA LEU A 107 0.79 6.44 9.96
C LEU A 107 0.46 6.93 8.56
N GLU A 108 1.36 7.70 7.98
CA GLU A 108 1.28 8.10 6.58
C GLU A 108 2.32 7.34 5.77
N VAL A 109 1.87 6.67 4.72
CA VAL A 109 2.74 5.95 3.79
C VAL A 109 2.66 6.65 2.44
N PHE A 110 3.81 7.01 1.92
CA PHE A 110 3.93 7.65 0.62
C PHE A 110 5.00 6.95 -0.19
N PHE A 111 4.68 6.54 -1.42
CA PHE A 111 5.67 5.94 -2.32
C PHE A 111 5.32 6.16 -3.78
N LEU A 112 6.31 5.94 -4.63
CA LEU A 112 6.17 6.02 -6.07
C LEU A 112 6.19 4.62 -6.66
N LEU A 113 5.26 4.36 -7.58
CA LEU A 113 5.24 3.16 -8.39
C LEU A 113 5.61 3.55 -9.82
N GLU A 114 6.70 3.00 -10.32
CA GLU A 114 7.15 3.23 -11.69
C GLU A 114 6.86 2.01 -12.55
N VAL A 115 6.22 2.24 -13.69
CA VAL A 115 5.97 1.20 -14.69
C VAL A 115 7.12 1.22 -15.69
N GLU A 116 7.91 0.16 -15.69
CA GLU A 116 9.10 0.05 -16.56
C GLU A 116 8.87 -0.78 -17.81
#